data_98e1ed8e3e56e353215cc0cdd6b61083
#
_entry.id   98e1ed8e3e56e353215cc0cdd6b61083
#
_cell.length_a   1.000
_cell.length_b   1.000
_cell.length_c   1.000
_cell.angle_alpha   90.00
_cell.angle_beta   90.00
_cell.angle_gamma   90.00
#
_symmetry.space_group_name_H-M   'P 1'
#
loop_
_entity.id
_entity.type
_entity.pdbx_description
1 polymer ?
#
loop_
_entity_poly.entity_id
_entity_poly.type
_entity_poly.pdbx_seq_one_letter_code
_entity_poly.pdbx_strand_id
1 'polypeptide(L)'
;IDGIEVTFNPECNYIIGENNIGKSNFLTLLATVCSGKSFDEKDFADSEKPIEVELDIKLLPNEQGFFGDNFSPEDASLLKIRYHQTIRDAYPTIVSADSNESIPPKQLRKLNFLKYETTSVPSKELRLDTQKGAGLLISTIIKRFNDSAACAFLDTTQVDRLMEFINGYLEKIRSFRDYSIKATVSPDSTEMLTKLFYLSDGIRKIESTGSGVQYMALASL
;
A
#
# COMPACT_ATOMS: atom_id res chain seq x y z
N ILE A 1 28.31 -6.60 -5.98
CA ILE A 1 28.10 -5.44 -6.87
C ILE A 1 28.52 -4.24 -6.06
N ASP A 2 29.61 -3.62 -6.47
CA ASP A 2 30.07 -2.37 -5.88
C ASP A 2 29.09 -1.28 -6.33
N GLY A 3 28.24 -0.84 -5.49
CA GLY A 3 27.24 0.21 -5.60
C GLY A 3 26.61 0.46 -7.00
N ILE A 4 25.32 0.53 -7.06
CA ILE A 4 24.59 0.97 -8.25
C ILE A 4 23.89 2.29 -7.88
N GLU A 5 24.12 3.32 -8.66
CA GLU A 5 23.36 4.56 -8.57
C GLU A 5 22.36 4.62 -9.73
N VAL A 6 21.10 4.89 -9.43
CA VAL A 6 20.01 4.95 -10.41
C VAL A 6 19.19 6.21 -10.18
N THR A 7 19.08 7.02 -11.22
CA THR A 7 18.17 8.16 -11.22
C THR A 7 16.91 7.81 -11.98
N PHE A 8 15.75 8.01 -11.34
CA PHE A 8 14.45 7.72 -11.93
C PHE A 8 13.84 8.95 -12.60
N ASN A 9 13.25 8.72 -13.78
CA ASN A 9 12.37 9.72 -14.41
C ASN A 9 11.01 9.71 -13.67
N PRO A 10 10.41 10.89 -13.39
CA PRO A 10 9.13 10.98 -12.68
C PRO A 10 7.95 10.29 -13.38
N GLU A 11 7.99 10.16 -14.71
CA GLU A 11 6.85 9.64 -15.47
C GLU A 11 6.95 8.13 -15.69
N CYS A 12 8.04 7.64 -16.27
CA CYS A 12 8.17 6.23 -16.62
C CYS A 12 9.63 5.80 -16.69
N ASN A 13 9.92 4.59 -16.19
CA ASN A 13 11.24 4.00 -16.23
C ASN A 13 11.14 2.55 -16.72
N TYR A 14 12.05 2.15 -17.59
CA TYR A 14 12.14 0.80 -18.12
C TYR A 14 13.44 0.14 -17.66
N ILE A 15 13.32 -1.02 -17.03
CA ILE A 15 14.46 -1.87 -16.66
C ILE A 15 14.57 -2.97 -17.70
N ILE A 16 15.57 -2.86 -18.60
CA ILE A 16 15.78 -3.77 -19.71
C ILE A 16 17.05 -4.60 -19.43
N GLY A 17 17.03 -5.85 -19.83
CA GLY A 17 18.17 -6.76 -19.72
C GLY A 17 17.76 -8.20 -19.95
N GLU A 18 18.74 -9.10 -20.03
CA GLU A 18 18.55 -10.53 -20.21
C GLU A 18 17.77 -11.16 -19.05
N ASN A 19 17.24 -12.35 -19.29
CA ASN A 19 16.58 -13.10 -18.22
C ASN A 19 17.60 -13.46 -17.13
N ASN A 20 17.13 -13.44 -15.89
CA ASN A 20 17.93 -13.81 -14.71
C ASN A 20 19.06 -12.83 -14.32
N ILE A 21 19.12 -11.64 -14.90
CA ILE A 21 20.12 -10.60 -14.54
C ILE A 21 19.80 -9.85 -13.23
N GLY A 22 18.68 -10.15 -12.60
CA GLY A 22 18.32 -9.51 -11.31
C GLY A 22 17.31 -8.36 -11.40
N LYS A 23 16.65 -8.12 -12.55
CA LYS A 23 15.62 -7.06 -12.69
C LYS A 23 14.52 -7.15 -11.62
N SER A 24 13.99 -8.34 -11.40
CA SER A 24 12.95 -8.57 -10.40
C SER A 24 13.49 -8.39 -8.98
N ASN A 25 14.77 -8.72 -8.73
CA ASN A 25 15.42 -8.52 -7.44
C ASN A 25 15.55 -7.03 -7.14
N PHE A 26 15.87 -6.21 -8.14
CA PHE A 26 15.94 -4.76 -7.98
C PHE A 26 14.57 -4.16 -7.60
N LEU A 27 13.48 -4.58 -8.27
CA LEU A 27 12.13 -4.15 -7.90
C LEU A 27 11.73 -4.66 -6.51
N THR A 28 12.17 -5.87 -6.13
CA THR A 28 11.93 -6.41 -4.78
C THR A 28 12.69 -5.61 -3.73
N LEU A 29 13.94 -5.22 -4.00
CA LEU A 29 14.73 -4.35 -3.14
C LEU A 29 14.00 -3.04 -2.87
N LEU A 30 13.57 -2.32 -3.93
CA LEU A 30 12.81 -1.07 -3.78
C LEU A 30 11.54 -1.28 -2.95
N ALA A 31 10.77 -2.33 -3.26
CA ALA A 31 9.53 -2.62 -2.53
C ALA A 31 9.78 -2.92 -1.04
N THR A 32 10.86 -3.63 -0.71
CA THR A 32 11.24 -3.97 0.66
C THR A 32 11.65 -2.71 1.43
N VAL A 33 12.54 -1.91 0.86
CA VAL A 33 13.05 -0.68 1.48
C VAL A 33 11.92 0.35 1.67
N CYS A 34 11.12 0.63 0.63
CA CYS A 34 10.00 1.57 0.71
C CYS A 34 8.88 1.12 1.65
N SER A 35 8.78 -0.18 1.94
CA SER A 35 7.83 -0.72 2.92
C SER A 35 8.39 -0.78 4.34
N GLY A 36 9.70 -0.51 4.52
CA GLY A 36 10.41 -0.66 5.79
C GLY A 36 10.41 -2.10 6.31
N LYS A 37 10.45 -3.08 5.39
CA LYS A 37 10.54 -4.50 5.72
C LYS A 37 11.99 -4.95 5.81
N SER A 38 12.22 -6.10 6.46
CA SER A 38 13.51 -6.78 6.49
C SER A 38 13.74 -7.63 5.24
N PHE A 39 14.99 -7.80 4.86
CA PHE A 39 15.43 -8.84 3.94
C PHE A 39 15.60 -10.15 4.68
N ASP A 40 15.33 -11.26 3.99
CA ASP A 40 15.59 -12.60 4.51
C ASP A 40 17.09 -12.96 4.35
N GLU A 41 17.57 -13.95 5.10
CA GLU A 41 18.96 -14.44 5.03
C GLU A 41 19.41 -14.79 3.60
N LYS A 42 18.52 -15.36 2.80
CA LYS A 42 18.76 -15.71 1.39
C LYS A 42 18.99 -14.52 0.44
N ASP A 43 18.62 -13.31 0.86
CA ASP A 43 18.76 -12.09 0.06
C ASP A 43 20.16 -11.47 0.21
N PHE A 44 20.95 -11.96 1.17
CA PHE A 44 22.34 -11.53 1.37
C PHE A 44 23.27 -12.34 0.48
N ALA A 45 23.93 -11.67 -0.47
CA ALA A 45 24.93 -12.31 -1.33
C ALA A 45 26.22 -12.65 -0.56
N ASP A 46 26.53 -11.90 0.48
CA ASP A 46 27.66 -12.05 1.37
C ASP A 46 27.17 -11.86 2.81
N SER A 47 27.33 -12.87 3.64
CA SER A 47 26.86 -12.86 5.04
C SER A 47 27.61 -11.85 5.93
N GLU A 48 28.79 -11.40 5.50
CA GLU A 48 29.60 -10.46 6.25
C GLU A 48 29.34 -9.01 5.85
N LYS A 49 28.66 -8.79 4.73
CA LYS A 49 28.34 -7.44 4.23
C LYS A 49 26.90 -7.06 4.52
N PRO A 50 26.64 -5.83 4.97
CA PRO A 50 25.29 -5.34 5.13
C PRO A 50 24.64 -5.06 3.77
N ILE A 51 23.32 -5.04 3.75
CA ILE A 51 22.54 -4.40 2.69
C ILE A 51 22.39 -2.94 3.06
N GLU A 52 22.94 -2.06 2.23
CA GLU A 52 22.84 -0.61 2.38
C GLU A 52 22.16 -0.01 1.17
N VAL A 53 21.15 0.82 1.41
CA VAL A 53 20.41 1.50 0.35
C VAL A 53 20.16 2.95 0.77
N GLU A 54 20.54 3.88 -0.08
CA GLU A 54 20.19 5.28 0.06
C GLU A 54 19.13 5.63 -0.99
N LEU A 55 18.08 6.32 -0.58
CA LEU A 55 16.99 6.77 -1.44
C LEU A 55 16.75 8.25 -1.23
N ASP A 56 16.79 8.98 -2.34
CA ASP A 56 16.32 10.36 -2.43
C ASP A 56 14.91 10.35 -3.02
N ILE A 57 13.93 10.73 -2.21
CA ILE A 57 12.51 10.67 -2.55
C ILE A 57 11.95 12.08 -2.59
N LYS A 58 11.42 12.48 -3.75
CA LYS A 58 10.71 13.74 -3.89
C LYS A 58 9.27 13.58 -3.46
N LEU A 59 8.89 14.24 -2.37
CA LEU A 59 7.54 14.20 -1.80
C LEU A 59 6.60 15.11 -2.59
N LEU A 60 5.38 14.65 -2.77
CA LEU A 60 4.30 15.49 -3.31
C LEU A 60 3.87 16.54 -2.26
N PRO A 61 3.26 17.66 -2.65
CA PRO A 61 2.83 18.71 -1.72
C PRO A 61 1.94 18.20 -0.57
N ASN A 62 1.12 17.20 -0.82
CA ASN A 62 0.24 16.57 0.18
C ASN A 62 0.95 15.51 1.04
N GLU A 63 2.18 15.17 0.74
CA GLU A 63 3.02 14.21 1.49
C GLU A 63 4.02 14.92 2.39
N GLN A 64 4.27 16.20 2.13
CA GLN A 64 5.08 17.03 3.01
C GLN A 64 4.47 17.06 4.40
N GLY A 65 5.29 16.84 5.42
CA GLY A 65 4.84 16.71 6.80
C GLY A 65 4.49 15.29 7.26
N PHE A 66 4.41 14.30 6.36
CA PHE A 66 4.25 12.90 6.76
C PHE A 66 5.42 12.36 7.58
N PHE A 67 6.57 12.96 7.38
CA PHE A 67 7.84 12.57 7.99
C PHE A 67 8.30 13.53 9.09
N GLY A 68 7.42 14.43 9.55
CA GLY A 68 7.77 15.43 10.55
C GLY A 68 8.89 16.33 10.04
N ASP A 69 9.96 16.47 10.82
CA ASP A 69 11.12 17.30 10.48
C ASP A 69 12.23 16.53 9.73
N ASN A 70 11.94 15.29 9.27
CA ASN A 70 12.90 14.41 8.58
C ASN A 70 13.00 14.69 7.06
N PHE A 71 12.80 15.89 6.63
CA PHE A 71 13.04 16.34 5.25
C PHE A 71 14.43 17.00 5.12
N SER A 72 14.92 17.16 3.90
CA SER A 72 16.19 17.84 3.67
C SER A 72 16.11 19.30 4.11
N PRO A 73 17.10 19.82 4.85
CA PRO A 73 17.13 21.23 5.26
C PRO A 73 17.11 22.22 4.09
N GLU A 74 17.59 21.79 2.91
CA GLU A 74 17.67 22.63 1.72
C GLU A 74 16.38 22.58 0.87
N ASP A 75 15.64 21.46 0.92
CA ASP A 75 14.40 21.26 0.15
C ASP A 75 13.41 20.43 0.97
N ALA A 76 12.37 21.07 1.48
CA ALA A 76 11.31 20.45 2.25
C ALA A 76 10.50 19.39 1.45
N SER A 77 10.63 19.35 0.13
CA SER A 77 10.05 18.31 -0.71
C SER A 77 10.94 17.09 -0.87
N LEU A 78 12.18 17.11 -0.37
CA LEU A 78 13.14 16.03 -0.51
C LEU A 78 13.30 15.27 0.80
N LEU A 79 13.04 13.96 0.77
CA LEU A 79 13.31 13.04 1.85
C LEU A 79 14.45 12.12 1.46
N LYS A 80 15.55 12.15 2.22
CA LYS A 80 16.70 11.27 2.04
C LYS A 80 16.69 10.19 3.11
N ILE A 81 16.65 8.94 2.68
CA ILE A 81 16.57 7.76 3.56
C ILE A 81 17.83 6.94 3.42
N ARG A 82 18.39 6.52 4.54
CA ARG A 82 19.42 5.47 4.60
C ARG A 82 18.82 4.23 5.25
N TYR A 83 18.82 3.13 4.53
CA TYR A 83 18.45 1.79 4.98
C TYR A 83 19.71 0.96 5.20
N HIS A 84 19.80 0.31 6.34
CA HIS A 84 20.91 -0.57 6.68
C HIS A 84 20.40 -1.82 7.37
N GLN A 85 20.85 -3.00 6.93
CA GLN A 85 20.56 -4.27 7.58
C GLN A 85 21.73 -5.24 7.42
N THR A 86 22.19 -5.84 8.53
CA THR A 86 23.08 -6.99 8.50
C THR A 86 22.26 -8.28 8.55
N ILE A 87 22.87 -9.42 8.19
CA ILE A 87 22.22 -10.73 8.25
C ILE A 87 21.79 -11.13 9.67
N ARG A 88 22.41 -10.52 10.69
CA ARG A 88 22.11 -10.77 12.10
C ARG A 88 20.98 -9.92 12.64
N ASP A 89 20.59 -8.88 11.92
CA ASP A 89 19.56 -7.94 12.36
C ASP A 89 18.18 -8.49 12.03
N ALA A 90 17.34 -8.65 13.04
CA ALA A 90 15.94 -9.02 12.85
C ALA A 90 15.13 -7.93 12.14
N TYR A 91 15.54 -6.66 12.30
CA TYR A 91 14.90 -5.49 11.70
C TYR A 91 15.95 -4.54 11.12
N PRO A 92 15.64 -3.85 10.01
CA PRO A 92 16.54 -2.85 9.45
C PRO A 92 16.62 -1.62 10.34
N THR A 93 17.75 -0.94 10.27
CA THR A 93 17.89 0.44 10.73
C THR A 93 17.56 1.38 9.59
N ILE A 94 16.58 2.24 9.78
CA ILE A 94 16.14 3.19 8.77
C ILE A 94 16.19 4.59 9.38
N VAL A 95 17.00 5.46 8.78
CA VAL A 95 17.22 6.82 9.27
C VAL A 95 17.11 7.84 8.16
N SER A 96 16.81 9.08 8.52
CA SER A 96 17.03 10.23 7.64
C SER A 96 18.52 10.40 7.40
N ALA A 97 18.94 10.50 6.14
CA ALA A 97 20.37 10.70 5.83
C ALA A 97 20.88 12.06 6.29
N ASP A 98 20.01 13.07 6.36
CA ASP A 98 20.37 14.42 6.76
C ASP A 98 20.40 14.61 8.29
N SER A 99 19.41 14.09 9.03
CA SER A 99 19.29 14.28 10.49
C SER A 99 19.80 13.10 11.32
N ASN A 100 20.02 11.92 10.72
CA ASN A 100 20.23 10.63 11.39
C ASN A 100 19.09 10.21 12.35
N GLU A 101 17.94 10.86 12.28
CA GLU A 101 16.79 10.46 13.07
C GLU A 101 16.13 9.19 12.49
N SER A 102 15.64 8.34 13.37
CA SER A 102 15.00 7.10 12.98
C SER A 102 13.64 7.34 12.30
N ILE A 103 13.44 6.73 11.15
CA ILE A 103 12.17 6.76 10.41
C ILE A 103 11.44 5.45 10.66
N PRO A 104 10.32 5.47 11.41
CA PRO A 104 9.55 4.26 11.65
C PRO A 104 8.98 3.65 10.36
N PRO A 105 8.95 2.31 10.19
CA PRO A 105 8.37 1.66 9.02
C PRO A 105 6.92 2.07 8.72
N LYS A 106 6.16 2.46 9.74
CA LYS A 106 4.80 2.97 9.59
C LYS A 106 4.77 4.29 8.79
N GLN A 107 5.78 5.13 8.92
CA GLN A 107 5.88 6.38 8.13
C GLN A 107 6.22 6.07 6.68
N LEU A 108 7.18 5.17 6.42
CA LEU A 108 7.55 4.76 5.05
C LEU A 108 6.36 4.20 4.26
N ARG A 109 5.50 3.42 4.92
CA ARG A 109 4.29 2.88 4.26
C ARG A 109 3.32 3.96 3.76
N LYS A 110 3.45 5.20 4.22
CA LYS A 110 2.67 6.33 3.68
C LYS A 110 3.09 6.74 2.26
N LEU A 111 4.30 6.35 1.80
CA LEU A 111 4.75 6.55 0.42
C LEU A 111 3.94 5.73 -0.59
N ASN A 112 3.16 4.74 -0.14
CA ASN A 112 2.29 3.91 -0.97
C ASN A 112 3.01 3.25 -2.16
N PHE A 113 4.18 2.67 -1.93
CA PHE A 113 4.88 1.91 -2.96
C PHE A 113 4.07 0.66 -3.33
N LEU A 114 3.64 0.58 -4.59
CA LEU A 114 2.86 -0.55 -5.11
C LEU A 114 3.74 -1.38 -6.05
N LYS A 115 3.85 -2.68 -5.77
CA LYS A 115 4.53 -3.64 -6.63
C LYS A 115 3.52 -4.62 -7.21
N TYR A 116 3.46 -4.70 -8.53
CA TYR A 116 2.68 -5.72 -9.24
C TYR A 116 3.61 -6.80 -9.79
N GLU A 117 3.24 -8.06 -9.60
CA GLU A 117 4.01 -9.19 -10.12
C GLU A 117 3.24 -9.87 -11.26
N THR A 118 3.91 -10.13 -12.39
CA THR A 118 3.31 -10.83 -13.53
C THR A 118 2.95 -12.29 -13.23
N THR A 119 3.54 -12.86 -12.18
CA THR A 119 3.22 -14.21 -11.67
C THR A 119 1.98 -14.22 -10.78
N SER A 120 1.53 -13.08 -10.30
CA SER A 120 0.27 -12.99 -9.56
C SER A 120 -0.90 -13.21 -10.52
N VAL A 121 -1.94 -13.89 -10.03
CA VAL A 121 -3.17 -14.08 -10.80
C VAL A 121 -3.85 -12.71 -10.94
N PRO A 122 -3.99 -12.15 -12.18
CA PRO A 122 -4.46 -10.78 -12.34
C PRO A 122 -5.81 -10.52 -11.67
N SER A 123 -6.71 -11.51 -11.69
CA SER A 123 -8.00 -11.42 -11.03
C SER A 123 -7.91 -11.17 -9.52
N LYS A 124 -6.85 -11.65 -8.85
CA LYS A 124 -6.64 -11.39 -7.42
C LYS A 124 -6.12 -9.97 -7.14
N GLU A 125 -5.28 -9.45 -8.03
CA GLU A 125 -4.73 -8.09 -7.91
C GLU A 125 -5.76 -7.01 -8.28
N LEU A 126 -6.75 -7.34 -9.12
CA LEU A 126 -7.82 -6.43 -9.53
C LEU A 126 -8.99 -6.38 -8.53
N ARG A 127 -8.99 -7.25 -7.52
CA ARG A 127 -10.02 -7.23 -6.47
C ARG A 127 -9.86 -6.01 -5.56
N LEU A 128 -10.97 -5.33 -5.31
CA LEU A 128 -10.99 -4.12 -4.49
C LEU A 128 -11.13 -4.41 -2.98
N ASP A 129 -11.55 -5.61 -2.62
CA ASP A 129 -11.72 -6.06 -1.22
C ASP A 129 -10.42 -6.61 -0.59
N THR A 130 -9.27 -6.45 -1.25
CA THR A 130 -7.96 -6.89 -0.77
C THR A 130 -7.09 -5.72 -0.35
N GLN A 131 -6.14 -5.99 0.53
CA GLN A 131 -5.12 -5.00 0.92
C GLN A 131 -3.89 -5.03 -0.03
N LYS A 132 -4.10 -5.41 -1.29
CA LYS A 132 -3.07 -5.51 -2.34
C LYS A 132 -3.62 -4.99 -3.66
N GLY A 133 -2.73 -4.73 -4.60
CA GLY A 133 -3.10 -4.35 -5.96
C GLY A 133 -4.10 -3.21 -6.03
N ALA A 134 -5.13 -3.35 -6.85
CA ALA A 134 -6.20 -2.37 -7.02
C ALA A 134 -6.94 -2.06 -5.70
N GLY A 135 -7.10 -3.05 -4.83
CA GLY A 135 -7.76 -2.85 -3.53
C GLY A 135 -6.99 -1.89 -2.63
N LEU A 136 -5.66 -2.01 -2.57
CA LEU A 136 -4.82 -1.07 -1.82
C LEU A 136 -4.87 0.34 -2.42
N LEU A 137 -4.83 0.46 -3.75
CA LEU A 137 -4.93 1.75 -4.44
C LEU A 137 -6.26 2.44 -4.11
N ILE A 138 -7.39 1.75 -4.32
CA ILE A 138 -8.72 2.29 -4.07
C ILE A 138 -8.92 2.62 -2.59
N SER A 139 -8.48 1.77 -1.67
CA SER A 139 -8.57 2.07 -0.23
C SER A 139 -7.77 3.31 0.16
N THR A 140 -6.62 3.53 -0.47
CA THR A 140 -5.80 4.72 -0.27
C THR A 140 -6.51 5.98 -0.81
N ILE A 141 -7.13 5.90 -2.00
CA ILE A 141 -7.90 7.01 -2.57
C ILE A 141 -9.09 7.36 -1.67
N ILE A 142 -9.83 6.36 -1.19
CA ILE A 142 -10.97 6.57 -0.29
C ILE A 142 -10.52 7.22 1.02
N LYS A 143 -9.40 6.78 1.61
CA LYS A 143 -8.85 7.40 2.83
C LYS A 143 -8.50 8.86 2.60
N ARG A 144 -7.78 9.17 1.52
CA ARG A 144 -7.44 10.57 1.16
C ARG A 144 -8.68 11.42 0.92
N PHE A 145 -9.72 10.86 0.31
CA PHE A 145 -11.00 11.54 0.12
C PHE A 145 -11.68 11.82 1.46
N ASN A 146 -11.77 10.84 2.34
CA ASN A 146 -12.36 11.00 3.68
C ASN A 146 -11.60 12.02 4.54
N ASP A 147 -10.25 12.05 4.44
CA ASP A 147 -9.41 13.01 5.15
C ASP A 147 -9.59 14.45 4.62
N SER A 148 -9.92 14.59 3.34
CA SER A 148 -10.07 15.90 2.67
C SER A 148 -11.50 16.44 2.68
N ALA A 149 -12.49 15.57 2.78
CA ALA A 149 -13.91 15.92 2.71
C ALA A 149 -14.54 15.74 4.10
N ALA A 150 -15.02 16.82 4.68
CA ALA A 150 -15.88 16.78 5.89
C ALA A 150 -17.27 16.14 5.60
N CYS A 151 -17.38 15.29 4.60
CA CYS A 151 -18.61 14.65 4.16
C CYS A 151 -18.59 13.16 4.51
N ALA A 152 -19.57 12.70 5.28
CA ALA A 152 -19.87 11.28 5.39
C ALA A 152 -20.26 10.75 3.99
N PHE A 153 -19.51 9.79 3.46
CA PHE A 153 -19.74 9.18 2.15
C PHE A 153 -21.06 8.38 2.07
N LEU A 154 -21.62 8.03 3.21
CA LEU A 154 -22.88 7.32 3.33
C LEU A 154 -23.94 8.27 3.94
N ASP A 155 -25.11 8.32 3.32
CA ASP A 155 -26.28 8.87 3.97
C ASP A 155 -26.61 8.04 5.22
N THR A 156 -26.24 8.59 6.38
CA THR A 156 -26.42 7.93 7.68
C THR A 156 -27.88 7.52 7.89
N THR A 157 -28.84 8.29 7.37
CA THR A 157 -30.26 8.03 7.52
C THR A 157 -30.70 6.71 6.89
N GLN A 158 -30.13 6.35 5.72
CA GLN A 158 -30.44 5.07 5.07
C GLN A 158 -29.75 3.89 5.77
N VAL A 159 -28.53 4.12 6.25
CA VAL A 159 -27.78 3.11 7.01
C VAL A 159 -28.50 2.83 8.33
N ASP A 160 -28.94 3.87 9.04
CA ASP A 160 -29.68 3.72 10.31
C ASP A 160 -30.98 2.92 10.12
N ARG A 161 -31.74 3.23 9.06
CA ARG A 161 -32.95 2.45 8.71
C ARG A 161 -32.67 0.98 8.42
N LEU A 162 -31.57 0.69 7.71
CA LEU A 162 -31.15 -0.67 7.45
C LEU A 162 -30.76 -1.38 8.74
N MET A 163 -30.04 -0.70 9.65
CA MET A 163 -29.66 -1.24 10.94
C MET A 163 -30.87 -1.49 11.85
N GLU A 164 -31.83 -0.57 11.89
CA GLU A 164 -33.11 -0.78 12.60
C GLU A 164 -33.84 -2.01 12.06
N PHE A 165 -33.92 -2.16 10.75
CA PHE A 165 -34.57 -3.30 10.14
C PHE A 165 -33.88 -4.62 10.51
N ILE A 166 -32.54 -4.69 10.37
CA ILE A 166 -31.76 -5.88 10.72
C ILE A 166 -31.94 -6.19 12.22
N ASN A 167 -31.78 -5.21 13.08
CA ASN A 167 -31.89 -5.39 14.53
C ASN A 167 -33.28 -5.84 14.96
N GLY A 168 -34.33 -5.37 14.28
CA GLY A 168 -35.70 -5.86 14.50
C GLY A 168 -35.89 -7.36 14.18
N TYR A 169 -35.09 -7.93 13.28
CA TYR A 169 -35.04 -9.38 13.09
C TYR A 169 -34.20 -10.09 14.13
N LEU A 170 -33.04 -9.52 14.50
CA LEU A 170 -32.14 -10.12 15.50
C LEU A 170 -32.79 -10.21 16.88
N GLU A 171 -33.62 -9.25 17.26
CA GLU A 171 -34.37 -9.25 18.53
C GLU A 171 -35.39 -10.41 18.64
N LYS A 172 -35.84 -10.97 17.51
CA LYS A 172 -36.70 -12.15 17.50
C LYS A 172 -35.96 -13.44 17.89
N ILE A 173 -34.63 -13.43 17.79
CA ILE A 173 -33.77 -14.54 18.18
C ILE A 173 -33.53 -14.45 19.67
N ARG A 174 -34.01 -15.41 20.45
CA ARG A 174 -33.99 -15.39 21.92
C ARG A 174 -32.60 -15.13 22.50
N SER A 175 -31.57 -15.85 22.02
CA SER A 175 -30.19 -15.68 22.46
C SER A 175 -29.64 -14.29 22.17
N PHE A 176 -29.96 -13.68 21.04
CA PHE A 176 -29.50 -12.32 20.71
C PHE A 176 -30.16 -11.27 21.59
N ARG A 177 -31.44 -11.43 21.88
CA ARG A 177 -32.18 -10.58 22.78
C ARG A 177 -31.65 -10.70 24.23
N ASP A 178 -31.45 -11.92 24.70
CA ASP A 178 -31.04 -12.20 26.08
C ASP A 178 -29.63 -11.66 26.39
N TYR A 179 -28.76 -11.60 25.38
CA TYR A 179 -27.40 -11.02 25.47
C TYR A 179 -27.28 -9.61 24.87
N SER A 180 -28.40 -8.99 24.48
CA SER A 180 -28.41 -7.63 23.86
C SER A 180 -27.48 -7.49 22.64
N ILE A 181 -27.36 -8.56 21.84
CA ILE A 181 -26.53 -8.56 20.63
C ILE A 181 -27.24 -7.79 19.54
N LYS A 182 -26.54 -6.79 18.97
CA LYS A 182 -27.05 -5.93 17.90
C LYS A 182 -26.05 -5.85 16.74
N ALA A 183 -26.57 -5.71 15.53
CA ALA A 183 -25.76 -5.32 14.40
C ALA A 183 -25.43 -3.83 14.47
N THR A 184 -24.18 -3.49 14.25
CA THR A 184 -23.71 -2.11 14.20
C THR A 184 -22.85 -1.93 12.96
N VAL A 185 -22.85 -0.73 12.40
CA VAL A 185 -21.95 -0.40 11.26
C VAL A 185 -20.56 -0.16 11.81
N SER A 186 -19.55 -0.73 11.13
CA SER A 186 -18.16 -0.43 11.46
C SER A 186 -17.89 1.07 11.28
N PRO A 187 -17.20 1.71 12.23
CA PRO A 187 -16.79 3.10 12.07
C PRO A 187 -15.80 3.31 10.93
N ASP A 188 -15.14 2.25 10.46
CA ASP A 188 -14.28 2.29 9.28
C ASP A 188 -15.10 2.12 8.00
N SER A 189 -15.62 3.25 7.50
CA SER A 189 -16.37 3.32 6.24
C SER A 189 -15.54 2.87 5.02
N THR A 190 -14.21 2.95 5.10
CA THR A 190 -13.30 2.58 4.02
C THR A 190 -13.38 1.09 3.71
N GLU A 191 -13.40 0.23 4.73
CA GLU A 191 -13.48 -1.21 4.55
C GLU A 191 -14.83 -1.64 3.96
N MET A 192 -15.90 -0.98 4.35
CA MET A 192 -17.24 -1.22 3.82
C MET A 192 -17.34 -0.80 2.35
N LEU A 193 -16.79 0.36 2.00
CA LEU A 193 -16.83 0.89 0.64
C LEU A 193 -16.04 0.00 -0.33
N THR A 194 -14.87 -0.49 0.04
CA THR A 194 -14.07 -1.37 -0.82
C THR A 194 -14.79 -2.67 -1.17
N LYS A 195 -15.71 -3.15 -0.33
CA LYS A 195 -16.54 -4.34 -0.60
C LYS A 195 -17.74 -4.06 -1.51
N LEU A 196 -18.16 -2.80 -1.62
CA LEU A 196 -19.28 -2.40 -2.48
C LEU A 196 -18.85 -2.13 -3.92
N PHE A 197 -17.59 -1.80 -4.15
CA PHE A 197 -17.08 -1.49 -5.48
C PHE A 197 -16.44 -2.70 -6.16
N TYR A 198 -16.50 -2.71 -7.47
CA TYR A 198 -15.75 -3.62 -8.32
C TYR A 198 -15.39 -2.93 -9.63
N LEU A 199 -14.31 -3.36 -10.24
CA LEU A 199 -13.92 -2.89 -11.57
C LEU A 199 -14.77 -3.61 -12.62
N SER A 200 -15.28 -2.87 -13.62
CA SER A 200 -16.04 -3.45 -14.72
C SER A 200 -15.66 -2.78 -16.05
N ASP A 201 -15.89 -3.50 -17.14
CA ASP A 201 -15.82 -2.96 -18.50
C ASP A 201 -17.15 -2.29 -18.95
N GLY A 202 -18.07 -2.06 -17.99
CA GLY A 202 -19.40 -1.55 -18.24
C GLY A 202 -20.47 -2.64 -18.41
N ILE A 203 -20.09 -3.88 -18.67
CA ILE A 203 -20.98 -5.02 -18.89
C ILE A 203 -20.70 -6.12 -17.86
N ARG A 204 -19.43 -6.44 -17.63
CA ARG A 204 -19.00 -7.56 -16.78
C ARG A 204 -17.96 -7.10 -15.76
N LYS A 205 -17.86 -7.81 -14.65
CA LYS A 205 -16.75 -7.63 -13.72
C LYS A 205 -15.44 -7.98 -14.42
N ILE A 206 -14.42 -7.15 -14.26
CA ILE A 206 -13.09 -7.38 -14.87
C ILE A 206 -12.53 -8.75 -14.46
N GLU A 207 -12.78 -9.20 -13.23
CA GLU A 207 -12.37 -10.52 -12.74
C GLU A 207 -12.93 -11.71 -13.57
N SER A 208 -14.06 -11.51 -14.25
CA SER A 208 -14.71 -12.52 -15.10
C SER A 208 -14.40 -12.36 -16.59
N THR A 209 -13.55 -11.43 -16.97
CA THR A 209 -13.09 -11.23 -18.35
C THR A 209 -11.90 -12.12 -18.69
N GLY A 210 -11.53 -12.18 -19.96
CA GLY A 210 -10.33 -12.92 -20.38
C GLY A 210 -9.04 -12.34 -19.79
N SER A 211 -8.06 -13.20 -19.56
CA SER A 211 -6.78 -12.81 -18.92
C SER A 211 -6.08 -11.63 -19.58
N GLY A 212 -6.14 -11.50 -20.90
CA GLY A 212 -5.56 -10.37 -21.64
C GLY A 212 -6.14 -9.03 -21.22
N VAL A 213 -7.47 -8.94 -21.03
CA VAL A 213 -8.15 -7.72 -20.56
C VAL A 213 -7.75 -7.43 -19.11
N GLN A 214 -7.65 -8.46 -18.28
CA GLN A 214 -7.21 -8.32 -16.89
C GLN A 214 -5.78 -7.80 -16.78
N TYR A 215 -4.86 -8.31 -17.62
CA TYR A 215 -3.47 -7.80 -17.65
C TYR A 215 -3.38 -6.36 -18.15
N MET A 216 -4.18 -5.99 -19.16
CA MET A 216 -4.24 -4.60 -19.62
C MET A 216 -4.80 -3.67 -18.54
N ALA A 217 -5.86 -4.07 -17.86
CA ALA A 217 -6.43 -3.30 -16.75
C ALA A 217 -5.41 -3.12 -15.62
N LEU A 218 -4.71 -4.19 -15.24
CA LEU A 218 -3.68 -4.14 -14.20
C LEU A 218 -2.50 -3.23 -14.58
N ALA A 219 -2.07 -3.26 -15.84
CA ALA A 219 -0.98 -2.39 -16.33
C ALA A 219 -1.39 -0.90 -16.42
N SER A 220 -2.69 -0.60 -16.38
CA SER A 220 -3.24 0.76 -16.45
C SER A 220 -3.52 1.38 -15.08
N LEU A 221 -3.42 0.60 -14.00
CA LEU A 221 -3.56 1.06 -12.62
C LEU A 221 -2.26 1.63 -12.07
#